data_482b521abd2dac2c65a8b1b269fb5e87
#
_entry.id   482b521abd2dac2c65a8b1b269fb5e87
#
_cell.length_a   1.000
_cell.length_b   1.000
_cell.length_c   1.000
_cell.angle_alpha   90.00
_cell.angle_beta   90.00
_cell.angle_gamma   90.00
#
_symmetry.space_group_name_H-M   'P 1'
#
loop_
_entity.id
_entity.type
_entity.pdbx_description
1 polymer ?
#
loop_
_entity_poly.entity_id
_entity_poly.type
_entity_poly.pdbx_seq_one_letter_code
_entity_poly.pdbx_strand_id
1 'polypeptide(L)'
;IVIGGGPCAYNPEPLADFFDLFYIGEGETVYFKLIDCYKENKAQGGSRLDFLKKAARIPGIYVPAFYEPSYHEDGTLKAFTPKIPEAPAVITKQLVVNMDEADYIDNPLVPYIRVTQDRVVLEIQRGCIRGCRFCQAGSVYRPLREHSLEYLKRYARHMLNSTGQEEISLSSLSSSDYTQLEGLVNFLIDEYKGKGVN
;
A
#
# COMPACT_ATOMS: atom_id res chain seq x y z
N ILE A 1 -18.09 -5.69 -9.60
CA ILE A 1 -16.71 -5.29 -9.89
C ILE A 1 -15.79 -6.06 -8.95
N VAL A 2 -14.82 -6.77 -9.52
CA VAL A 2 -13.78 -7.51 -8.79
C VAL A 2 -12.47 -6.73 -8.91
N ILE A 3 -11.88 -6.35 -7.78
CA ILE A 3 -10.69 -5.50 -7.72
C ILE A 3 -9.54 -6.28 -7.10
N GLY A 4 -8.39 -6.30 -7.76
CA GLY A 4 -7.14 -6.83 -7.24
C GLY A 4 -6.22 -5.72 -6.74
N GLY A 5 -5.37 -6.04 -5.74
CA GLY A 5 -4.38 -5.12 -5.21
C GLY A 5 -3.33 -5.83 -4.35
N GLY A 6 -2.45 -5.05 -3.73
CA GLY A 6 -1.36 -5.57 -2.91
C GLY A 6 -0.13 -6.01 -3.72
N PRO A 7 0.88 -6.63 -3.05
CA PRO A 7 2.17 -6.93 -3.68
C PRO A 7 2.10 -7.83 -4.92
N CYS A 8 1.15 -8.76 -4.95
CA CYS A 8 0.98 -9.67 -6.09
C CYS A 8 0.43 -8.97 -7.34
N ALA A 9 -0.24 -7.84 -7.19
CA ALA A 9 -0.80 -7.07 -8.30
C ALA A 9 0.27 -6.41 -9.20
N TYR A 10 1.54 -6.44 -8.81
CA TYR A 10 2.65 -5.99 -9.65
C TYR A 10 2.97 -6.96 -10.81
N ASN A 11 2.41 -8.17 -10.76
CA ASN A 11 2.35 -9.08 -11.88
C ASN A 11 0.89 -9.57 -12.04
N PRO A 12 0.00 -8.74 -12.60
CA PRO A 12 -1.43 -8.99 -12.61
C PRO A 12 -1.87 -10.00 -13.66
N GLU A 13 -1.11 -10.18 -14.74
CA GLU A 13 -1.51 -10.96 -15.91
C GLU A 13 -1.93 -12.41 -15.63
N PRO A 14 -1.28 -13.17 -14.72
CA PRO A 14 -1.75 -14.52 -14.39
C PRO A 14 -3.17 -14.59 -13.82
N LEU A 15 -3.69 -13.46 -13.34
CA LEU A 15 -5.01 -13.34 -12.73
C LEU A 15 -5.97 -12.43 -13.54
N ALA A 16 -5.55 -11.98 -14.72
CA ALA A 16 -6.27 -10.98 -15.52
C ALA A 16 -7.72 -11.37 -15.83
N ASP A 17 -7.98 -12.63 -16.11
CA ASP A 17 -9.31 -13.14 -16.46
C ASP A 17 -10.31 -13.15 -15.28
N PHE A 18 -9.81 -13.08 -14.05
CA PHE A 18 -10.63 -13.15 -12.84
C PHE A 18 -10.96 -11.78 -12.24
N PHE A 19 -10.29 -10.72 -12.70
CA PHE A 19 -10.42 -9.37 -12.13
C PHE A 19 -10.89 -8.35 -13.18
N ASP A 20 -11.74 -7.43 -12.75
CA ASP A 20 -12.14 -6.29 -13.56
C ASP A 20 -11.03 -5.26 -13.71
N LEU A 21 -10.33 -5.02 -12.61
CA LEU A 21 -9.22 -4.09 -12.55
C LEU A 21 -8.27 -4.42 -11.41
N PHE A 22 -7.04 -3.91 -11.52
CA PHE A 22 -6.05 -3.93 -10.46
C PHE A 22 -5.68 -2.50 -10.07
N TYR A 23 -5.48 -2.30 -8.77
CA TYR A 23 -4.84 -1.10 -8.24
C TYR A 23 -3.38 -1.40 -7.94
N ILE A 24 -2.48 -0.63 -8.56
CA ILE A 24 -1.03 -0.82 -8.45
C ILE A 24 -0.44 0.28 -7.58
N GLY A 25 -0.07 -0.07 -6.36
CA GLY A 25 0.57 0.85 -5.42
C GLY A 25 -0.07 0.89 -4.04
N GLU A 26 0.17 1.98 -3.34
CA GLU A 26 -0.28 2.25 -1.98
C GLU A 26 -1.65 2.93 -2.00
N GLY A 27 -2.58 2.42 -1.20
CA GLY A 27 -3.99 2.80 -1.25
C GLY A 27 -4.28 4.23 -0.75
N GLU A 28 -3.43 4.77 0.09
CA GLU A 28 -3.64 6.05 0.77
C GLU A 28 -3.71 7.26 -0.19
N THR A 29 -3.17 7.12 -1.40
CA THR A 29 -3.05 8.25 -2.33
C THR A 29 -4.28 8.47 -3.21
N VAL A 30 -4.67 7.49 -3.99
CA VAL A 30 -5.73 7.65 -5.02
C VAL A 30 -6.86 6.62 -4.93
N TYR A 31 -6.80 5.68 -3.98
CA TYR A 31 -7.84 4.65 -3.88
C TYR A 31 -9.24 5.23 -3.63
N PHE A 32 -9.33 6.33 -2.89
CA PHE A 32 -10.60 7.06 -2.68
C PHE A 32 -11.21 7.58 -3.99
N LYS A 33 -10.39 8.02 -4.94
CA LYS A 33 -10.87 8.45 -6.26
C LYS A 33 -11.53 7.31 -7.03
N LEU A 34 -11.05 6.07 -6.86
CA LEU A 34 -11.69 4.89 -7.45
C LEU A 34 -13.07 4.63 -6.83
N ILE A 35 -13.17 4.73 -5.50
CA ILE A 35 -14.43 4.57 -4.77
C ILE A 35 -15.45 5.63 -5.20
N ASP A 36 -15.04 6.89 -5.29
CA ASP A 36 -15.90 7.99 -5.71
C ASP A 36 -16.34 7.85 -7.17
N CYS A 37 -15.43 7.48 -8.06
CA CYS A 37 -15.75 7.15 -9.45
C CYS A 37 -16.80 6.04 -9.56
N TYR A 38 -16.72 5.01 -8.72
CA TYR A 38 -17.72 3.95 -8.67
C TYR A 38 -19.08 4.45 -8.19
N LYS A 39 -19.11 5.23 -7.10
CA LYS A 39 -20.34 5.83 -6.54
C LYS A 39 -21.04 6.73 -7.55
N GLU A 40 -20.27 7.61 -8.20
CA GLU A 40 -20.78 8.53 -9.23
C GLU A 40 -21.36 7.78 -10.42
N ASN A 41 -20.63 6.77 -10.94
CA ASN A 41 -21.10 5.96 -12.05
C ASN A 41 -22.41 5.25 -11.71
N LYS A 42 -22.50 4.68 -10.50
CA LYS A 42 -23.71 4.02 -10.01
C LYS A 42 -24.89 5.00 -9.88
N ALA A 43 -24.66 6.19 -9.33
CA ALA A 43 -25.69 7.23 -9.19
C ALA A 43 -26.23 7.72 -10.54
N GLN A 44 -25.39 7.72 -11.58
CA GLN A 44 -25.76 8.08 -12.95
C GLN A 44 -26.42 6.93 -13.74
N GLY A 45 -26.58 5.75 -13.16
CA GLY A 45 -27.10 4.57 -13.86
C GLY A 45 -26.12 4.00 -14.90
N GLY A 46 -24.82 4.34 -14.80
CA GLY A 46 -23.80 3.92 -15.74
C GLY A 46 -23.54 2.39 -15.68
N SER A 47 -23.17 1.83 -16.82
CA SER A 47 -22.82 0.41 -16.94
C SER A 47 -21.50 0.07 -16.29
N ARG A 48 -21.20 -1.26 -16.15
CA ARG A 48 -19.88 -1.74 -15.75
C ARG A 48 -18.77 -1.23 -16.67
N LEU A 49 -19.02 -1.22 -17.97
CA LEU A 49 -18.04 -0.76 -18.95
C LEU A 49 -17.76 0.74 -18.81
N ASP A 50 -18.79 1.56 -18.55
CA ASP A 50 -18.62 2.99 -18.33
C ASP A 50 -17.77 3.28 -17.10
N PHE A 51 -17.99 2.52 -16.02
CA PHE A 51 -17.14 2.59 -14.83
C PHE A 51 -15.69 2.23 -15.15
N LEU A 52 -15.45 1.10 -15.81
CA LEU A 52 -14.09 0.65 -16.13
C LEU A 52 -13.33 1.66 -17.00
N LYS A 53 -14.00 2.28 -17.98
CA LYS A 53 -13.41 3.35 -18.81
C LYS A 53 -13.03 4.59 -18.01
N LYS A 54 -13.89 5.00 -17.06
CA LYS A 54 -13.58 6.11 -16.15
C LYS A 54 -12.43 5.74 -15.20
N ALA A 55 -12.48 4.55 -14.63
CA ALA A 55 -11.47 4.03 -13.70
C ALA A 55 -10.08 3.92 -14.36
N ALA A 56 -10.00 3.48 -15.61
CA ALA A 56 -8.72 3.36 -16.35
C ALA A 56 -7.94 4.67 -16.47
N ARG A 57 -8.60 5.83 -16.32
CA ARG A 57 -7.97 7.16 -16.32
C ARG A 57 -7.37 7.54 -14.97
N ILE A 58 -7.67 6.78 -13.91
CA ILE A 58 -7.14 7.02 -12.57
C ILE A 58 -5.72 6.44 -12.50
N PRO A 59 -4.71 7.20 -12.04
CA PRO A 59 -3.36 6.70 -11.90
C PRO A 59 -3.28 5.42 -11.05
N GLY A 60 -2.49 4.46 -11.48
CA GLY A 60 -2.33 3.18 -10.78
C GLY A 60 -3.42 2.15 -11.07
N ILE A 61 -4.44 2.48 -11.86
CA ILE A 61 -5.47 1.51 -12.26
C ILE A 61 -5.08 0.82 -13.56
N TYR A 62 -5.07 -0.51 -13.51
CA TYR A 62 -4.89 -1.39 -14.65
C TYR A 62 -6.19 -2.18 -14.88
N VAL A 63 -6.77 -2.06 -16.09
CA VAL A 63 -7.97 -2.80 -16.52
C VAL A 63 -7.54 -3.79 -17.58
N PRO A 64 -7.34 -5.10 -17.26
CA PRO A 64 -6.77 -6.08 -18.21
C PRO A 64 -7.49 -6.15 -19.53
N ALA A 65 -8.82 -6.11 -19.51
CA ALA A 65 -9.66 -6.19 -20.72
C ALA A 65 -9.36 -5.08 -21.75
N PHE A 66 -8.67 -4.00 -21.38
CA PHE A 66 -8.37 -2.87 -22.25
C PHE A 66 -6.98 -2.96 -22.88
N TYR A 67 -6.28 -4.07 -22.72
CA TYR A 67 -4.96 -4.29 -23.31
C TYR A 67 -4.92 -5.55 -24.15
N GLU A 68 -3.99 -5.61 -25.07
CA GLU A 68 -3.79 -6.74 -25.96
C GLU A 68 -2.30 -7.07 -26.08
N PRO A 69 -1.88 -8.28 -25.69
CA PRO A 69 -0.54 -8.76 -25.94
C PRO A 69 -0.38 -9.17 -27.42
N SER A 70 0.75 -8.86 -28.01
CA SER A 70 1.19 -9.45 -29.27
C SER A 70 2.53 -10.17 -29.09
N TYR A 71 2.76 -11.22 -29.88
CA TYR A 71 3.91 -12.08 -29.74
C TYR A 71 4.74 -12.14 -31.01
N HIS A 72 6.02 -12.44 -30.88
CA HIS A 72 6.89 -12.84 -31.96
C HIS A 72 6.62 -14.29 -32.36
N GLU A 73 7.17 -14.73 -33.49
CA GLU A 73 7.02 -16.11 -33.98
C GLU A 73 7.58 -17.17 -33.01
N ASP A 74 8.57 -16.77 -32.20
CA ASP A 74 9.19 -17.62 -31.17
C ASP A 74 8.40 -17.69 -29.86
N GLY A 75 7.23 -17.01 -29.77
CA GLY A 75 6.37 -16.96 -28.59
C GLY A 75 6.78 -15.92 -27.55
N THR A 76 7.84 -15.14 -27.77
CA THR A 76 8.20 -14.04 -26.88
C THR A 76 7.26 -12.84 -27.05
N LEU A 77 7.03 -12.08 -25.96
CA LEU A 77 6.17 -10.90 -25.98
C LEU A 77 6.77 -9.83 -26.89
N LYS A 78 6.04 -9.44 -27.94
CA LYS A 78 6.42 -8.36 -28.85
C LYS A 78 5.97 -7.00 -28.36
N ALA A 79 4.70 -6.89 -27.97
CA ALA A 79 4.12 -5.66 -27.47
C ALA A 79 2.92 -5.96 -26.57
N PHE A 80 2.61 -5.00 -25.70
CA PHE A 80 1.44 -4.99 -24.85
C PHE A 80 0.78 -3.62 -25.00
N THR A 81 -0.30 -3.53 -25.73
CA THR A 81 -0.84 -2.25 -26.20
C THR A 81 -2.25 -2.00 -25.71
N PRO A 82 -2.59 -0.74 -25.35
CA PRO A 82 -3.97 -0.37 -25.03
C PRO A 82 -4.86 -0.46 -26.28
N LYS A 83 -6.06 -1.02 -26.12
CA LYS A 83 -7.09 -1.14 -27.16
C LYS A 83 -8.03 0.06 -27.24
N ILE A 84 -8.05 0.90 -26.20
CA ILE A 84 -8.96 2.04 -26.09
C ILE A 84 -8.20 3.30 -25.64
N PRO A 85 -8.67 4.49 -26.00
CA PRO A 85 -7.98 5.75 -25.65
C PRO A 85 -7.93 6.04 -24.13
N GLU A 86 -8.85 5.49 -23.37
CA GLU A 86 -8.90 5.67 -21.92
C GLU A 86 -7.81 4.90 -21.17
N ALA A 87 -7.28 3.84 -21.76
CA ALA A 87 -6.25 3.02 -21.16
C ALA A 87 -4.86 3.64 -21.41
N PRO A 88 -4.07 3.96 -20.36
CA PRO A 88 -2.73 4.52 -20.55
C PRO A 88 -1.75 3.45 -21.04
N ALA A 89 -0.77 3.87 -21.85
CA ALA A 89 0.27 2.95 -22.33
C ALA A 89 1.18 2.41 -21.20
N VAL A 90 1.28 3.13 -20.10
CA VAL A 90 2.08 2.77 -18.92
C VAL A 90 1.28 3.01 -17.66
N ILE A 91 1.19 1.99 -16.82
CA ILE A 91 0.58 2.10 -15.49
C ILE A 91 1.66 2.53 -14.49
N THR A 92 1.50 3.70 -13.90
CA THR A 92 2.44 4.21 -12.90
C THR A 92 1.99 3.80 -11.50
N LYS A 93 2.87 3.10 -10.81
CA LYS A 93 2.68 2.75 -9.40
C LYS A 93 2.41 3.99 -8.56
N GLN A 94 1.38 3.93 -7.73
CA GLN A 94 1.07 4.97 -6.75
C GLN A 94 1.80 4.71 -5.44
N LEU A 95 2.30 5.77 -4.82
CA LEU A 95 3.01 5.67 -3.55
C LEU A 95 2.87 6.95 -2.73
N VAL A 96 2.90 6.80 -1.42
CA VAL A 96 2.99 7.90 -0.47
C VAL A 96 4.42 8.42 -0.47
N VAL A 97 4.61 9.66 -0.87
CA VAL A 97 5.96 10.28 -0.92
C VAL A 97 6.39 10.73 0.47
N ASN A 98 5.53 11.45 1.17
CA ASN A 98 5.75 11.85 2.56
C ASN A 98 4.96 10.92 3.48
N MET A 99 5.66 10.05 4.21
CA MET A 99 5.02 9.07 5.09
C MET A 99 4.25 9.72 6.25
N ASP A 100 4.67 10.90 6.71
CA ASP A 100 4.02 11.61 7.82
C ASP A 100 2.66 12.23 7.44
N GLU A 101 2.37 12.30 6.13
CA GLU A 101 1.08 12.78 5.59
C GLU A 101 0.12 11.63 5.27
N ALA A 102 0.55 10.38 5.43
CA ALA A 102 -0.33 9.24 5.22
C ALA A 102 -1.40 9.17 6.33
N ASP A 103 -2.63 8.87 5.91
CA ASP A 103 -3.72 8.65 6.86
C ASP A 103 -3.54 7.29 7.55
N TYR A 104 -3.22 7.31 8.84
CA TYR A 104 -3.21 6.12 9.69
C TYR A 104 -4.42 6.10 10.62
N ILE A 105 -4.82 4.90 11.00
CA ILE A 105 -5.93 4.72 11.94
C ILE A 105 -5.46 5.15 13.33
N ASP A 106 -5.96 6.29 13.81
CA ASP A 106 -5.62 6.82 15.13
C ASP A 106 -6.24 6.04 16.28
N ASN A 107 -7.45 5.53 16.08
CA ASN A 107 -8.20 4.79 17.10
C ASN A 107 -8.58 3.42 16.53
N PRO A 108 -7.68 2.44 16.53
CA PRO A 108 -7.97 1.11 16.03
C PRO A 108 -8.98 0.39 16.94
N LEU A 109 -9.78 -0.48 16.33
CA LEU A 109 -10.66 -1.35 17.08
C LEU A 109 -9.81 -2.37 17.87
N VAL A 110 -9.99 -2.38 19.17
CA VAL A 110 -9.33 -3.37 20.05
C VAL A 110 -10.21 -4.61 20.11
N PRO A 111 -9.69 -5.80 19.80
CA PRO A 111 -10.45 -7.05 19.89
C PRO A 111 -10.89 -7.34 21.31
N TYR A 112 -12.09 -7.91 21.47
CA TYR A 112 -12.61 -8.33 22.79
C TYR A 112 -11.91 -9.59 23.32
N ILE A 113 -11.30 -10.35 22.44
CA ILE A 113 -10.52 -11.55 22.77
C ILE A 113 -9.04 -11.30 22.47
N ARG A 114 -8.17 -11.96 23.22
CA ARG A 114 -6.73 -11.90 22.95
C ARG A 114 -6.42 -12.48 21.57
N VAL A 115 -5.70 -11.71 20.76
CA VAL A 115 -5.26 -12.09 19.41
C VAL A 115 -3.76 -12.34 19.38
N THR A 116 -3.28 -12.98 18.31
CA THR A 116 -1.85 -13.33 18.17
C THR A 116 -0.94 -12.09 18.12
N GLN A 117 -1.41 -11.00 17.53
CA GLN A 117 -0.68 -9.73 17.39
C GLN A 117 -1.32 -8.64 18.27
N ASP A 118 -1.40 -8.91 19.57
CA ASP A 118 -2.05 -8.04 20.56
C ASP A 118 -1.09 -6.95 21.04
N ARG A 119 -0.72 -6.05 20.13
CA ARG A 119 0.29 -5.01 20.34
C ARG A 119 0.10 -3.80 19.43
N VAL A 120 0.65 -2.67 19.82
CA VAL A 120 0.83 -1.52 18.92
C VAL A 120 1.93 -1.81 17.93
N VAL A 121 1.67 -1.60 16.64
CA VAL A 121 2.67 -1.72 15.57
C VAL A 121 2.95 -0.35 14.99
N LEU A 122 4.21 0.08 15.07
CA LEU A 122 4.69 1.30 14.45
C LEU A 122 5.38 0.96 13.13
N GLU A 123 4.77 1.31 12.00
CA GLU A 123 5.46 1.28 10.71
C GLU A 123 6.47 2.42 10.69
N ILE A 124 7.76 2.11 10.74
CA ILE A 124 8.81 3.13 10.82
C ILE A 124 9.31 3.59 9.45
N GLN A 125 9.21 2.70 8.46
CA GLN A 125 9.62 2.98 7.08
C GLN A 125 8.99 1.99 6.11
N ARG A 126 8.85 2.40 4.85
CA ARG A 126 8.51 1.56 3.70
C ARG A 126 9.64 1.47 2.71
N GLY A 127 9.80 0.31 2.09
CA GLY A 127 10.89 0.03 1.19
C GLY A 127 12.11 -0.55 1.90
N CYS A 128 13.15 -0.83 1.11
CA CYS A 128 14.40 -1.37 1.60
C CYS A 128 15.55 -0.97 0.68
N ILE A 129 16.68 -0.57 1.26
CA ILE A 129 17.89 -0.19 0.52
C ILE A 129 18.74 -1.40 0.10
N ARG A 130 18.46 -2.58 0.70
CA ARG A 130 19.28 -3.81 0.53
C ARG A 130 19.12 -4.37 -0.84
N GLY A 131 19.66 -4.53 -1.75
CA GLY A 131 19.49 -5.11 -3.10
C GLY A 131 19.55 -6.63 -3.14
N CYS A 132 18.97 -7.33 -2.18
CA CYS A 132 19.00 -8.81 -2.12
C CYS A 132 18.38 -9.41 -3.38
N ARG A 133 19.13 -10.25 -4.12
CA ARG A 133 18.73 -10.76 -5.43
C ARG A 133 17.48 -11.65 -5.41
N PHE A 134 17.19 -12.28 -4.29
CA PHE A 134 16.01 -13.13 -4.10
C PHE A 134 14.77 -12.36 -3.64
N CYS A 135 14.90 -11.09 -3.25
CA CYS A 135 13.85 -10.38 -2.53
C CYS A 135 12.96 -9.55 -3.47
N GLN A 136 11.75 -10.02 -3.73
CA GLN A 136 10.75 -9.25 -4.50
C GLN A 136 10.33 -7.98 -3.77
N ALA A 137 10.18 -8.03 -2.44
CA ALA A 137 9.77 -6.88 -1.62
C ALA A 137 10.72 -5.69 -1.78
N GLY A 138 12.02 -5.94 -1.89
CA GLY A 138 13.02 -4.91 -2.15
C GLY A 138 12.82 -4.15 -3.47
N SER A 139 12.14 -4.73 -4.46
CA SER A 139 11.80 -4.07 -5.73
C SER A 139 10.41 -3.43 -5.68
N VAL A 140 9.42 -4.14 -5.11
CA VAL A 140 8.02 -3.71 -5.06
C VAL A 140 7.84 -2.43 -4.24
N TYR A 141 8.50 -2.32 -3.08
CA TYR A 141 8.30 -1.21 -2.14
C TYR A 141 9.29 -0.04 -2.27
N ARG A 142 10.12 -0.02 -3.30
CA ARG A 142 10.98 1.15 -3.57
C ARG A 142 10.18 2.36 -4.03
N PRO A 143 10.66 3.59 -3.70
CA PRO A 143 11.85 3.95 -2.93
C PRO A 143 11.69 3.73 -1.43
N LEU A 144 12.81 3.75 -0.69
CA LEU A 144 12.80 3.84 0.77
C LEU A 144 12.22 5.18 1.21
N ARG A 145 11.28 5.14 2.15
CA ARG A 145 10.66 6.33 2.78
C ARG A 145 10.48 6.04 4.25
N GLU A 146 10.84 7.02 5.07
CA GLU A 146 10.82 6.91 6.51
C GLU A 146 9.76 7.85 7.11
N HIS A 147 9.19 7.48 8.24
CA HIS A 147 8.52 8.41 9.12
C HIS A 147 9.53 9.24 9.89
N SER A 148 9.19 10.50 10.17
CA SER A 148 10.00 11.31 11.08
C SER A 148 9.91 10.78 12.52
N LEU A 149 10.98 10.99 13.27
CA LEU A 149 11.03 10.63 14.70
C LEU A 149 9.90 11.27 15.49
N GLU A 150 9.59 12.52 15.21
CA GLU A 150 8.55 13.27 15.91
C GLU A 150 7.14 12.74 15.59
N TYR A 151 6.91 12.31 14.36
CA TYR A 151 5.68 11.61 14.01
C TYR A 151 5.53 10.31 14.81
N LEU A 152 6.57 9.47 14.84
CA LEU A 152 6.53 8.19 15.53
C LEU A 152 6.38 8.33 17.04
N LYS A 153 7.02 9.32 17.67
CA LYS A 153 6.82 9.63 19.09
C LYS A 153 5.38 9.98 19.41
N ARG A 154 4.78 10.87 18.61
CA ARG A 154 3.38 11.27 18.78
C ARG A 154 2.44 10.10 18.56
N TYR A 155 2.66 9.34 17.49
CA TYR A 155 1.84 8.21 17.13
C TYR A 155 1.92 7.07 18.15
N ALA A 156 3.11 6.75 18.68
CA ALA A 156 3.29 5.77 19.75
C ALA A 156 2.49 6.13 20.99
N ARG A 157 2.59 7.39 21.46
CA ARG A 157 1.81 7.87 22.62
C ARG A 157 0.31 7.74 22.37
N HIS A 158 -0.14 8.17 21.21
CA HIS A 158 -1.56 8.13 20.87
C HIS A 158 -2.09 6.70 20.83
N MET A 159 -1.40 5.80 20.14
CA MET A 159 -1.80 4.41 19.98
C MET A 159 -1.84 3.66 21.31
N LEU A 160 -0.82 3.79 22.16
CA LEU A 160 -0.84 3.15 23.49
C LEU A 160 -1.95 3.68 24.36
N ASN A 161 -2.20 5.00 24.36
CA ASN A 161 -3.25 5.59 25.16
C ASN A 161 -4.66 5.21 24.69
N SER A 162 -4.87 5.08 23.36
CA SER A 162 -6.18 4.75 22.79
C SER A 162 -6.52 3.27 22.87
N THR A 163 -5.51 2.39 22.85
CA THR A 163 -5.71 0.94 22.81
C THR A 163 -5.56 0.28 24.17
N GLY A 164 -4.78 0.85 25.09
CA GLY A 164 -4.39 0.22 26.34
C GLY A 164 -3.44 -0.97 26.17
N GLN A 165 -2.81 -1.13 25.02
CA GLN A 165 -1.85 -2.19 24.75
C GLN A 165 -0.57 -2.00 25.56
N GLU A 166 0.05 -3.12 25.97
CA GLU A 166 1.25 -3.15 26.79
C GLU A 166 2.51 -3.57 26.02
N GLU A 167 2.40 -3.67 24.69
CA GLU A 167 3.52 -4.07 23.83
C GLU A 167 3.59 -3.19 22.58
N ILE A 168 4.82 -2.81 22.19
CA ILE A 168 5.12 -2.08 20.95
C ILE A 168 6.05 -2.91 20.07
N SER A 169 5.74 -2.94 18.78
CA SER A 169 6.63 -3.50 17.75
C SER A 169 6.94 -2.48 16.66
N LEU A 170 8.18 -2.46 16.21
CA LEU A 170 8.59 -1.69 15.03
C LEU A 170 8.41 -2.54 13.78
N SER A 171 7.74 -2.00 12.76
CA SER A 171 7.47 -2.68 11.50
C SER A 171 8.20 -2.02 10.33
N SER A 172 8.96 -2.83 9.61
CA SER A 172 9.57 -2.48 8.32
C SER A 172 10.17 -3.71 7.65
N LEU A 173 10.65 -3.56 6.40
CA LEU A 173 11.43 -4.60 5.72
C LEU A 173 12.86 -4.76 6.29
N SER A 174 13.40 -3.73 6.94
CA SER A 174 14.74 -3.74 7.54
C SER A 174 14.85 -2.67 8.63
N SER A 175 14.36 -2.97 9.82
CA SER A 175 14.25 -1.98 10.91
C SER A 175 15.60 -1.42 11.37
N SER A 176 16.68 -2.19 11.25
CA SER A 176 18.03 -1.72 11.55
C SER A 176 18.55 -0.65 10.60
N ASP A 177 17.93 -0.47 9.44
CA ASP A 177 18.32 0.53 8.45
C ASP A 177 17.57 1.87 8.62
N TYR A 178 16.64 1.97 9.57
CA TYR A 178 15.96 3.21 9.89
C TYR A 178 16.94 4.24 10.45
N THR A 179 17.01 5.43 9.83
CA THR A 179 18.07 6.41 10.12
C THR A 179 18.02 6.98 11.54
N GLN A 180 16.85 6.97 12.18
CA GLN A 180 16.64 7.51 13.53
C GLN A 180 16.30 6.42 14.56
N LEU A 181 16.73 5.19 14.31
CA LEU A 181 16.40 4.03 15.17
C LEU A 181 16.82 4.24 16.63
N GLU A 182 18.05 4.70 16.85
CA GLU A 182 18.58 4.95 18.21
C GLU A 182 17.73 5.97 18.96
N GLY A 183 17.39 7.08 18.30
CA GLY A 183 16.55 8.11 18.88
C GLY A 183 15.13 7.62 19.23
N LEU A 184 14.55 6.76 18.37
CA LEU A 184 13.25 6.17 18.63
C LEU A 184 13.29 5.17 19.79
N VAL A 185 14.29 4.28 19.82
CA VAL A 185 14.43 3.28 20.88
C VAL A 185 14.66 3.94 22.24
N ASN A 186 15.57 4.92 22.30
CA ASN A 186 15.83 5.66 23.53
C ASN A 186 14.56 6.38 24.03
N PHE A 187 13.83 7.03 23.13
CA PHE A 187 12.53 7.64 23.49
C PHE A 187 11.54 6.62 24.06
N LEU A 188 11.36 5.46 23.42
CA LEU A 188 10.41 4.45 23.87
C LEU A 188 10.82 3.89 25.26
N ILE A 189 12.09 3.62 25.47
CA ILE A 189 12.62 3.16 26.76
C ILE A 189 12.36 4.21 27.84
N ASP A 190 12.74 5.47 27.62
CA ASP A 190 12.63 6.52 28.61
C ASP A 190 11.17 6.87 28.94
N GLU A 191 10.32 6.95 27.91
CA GLU A 191 8.90 7.30 28.07
C GLU A 191 8.11 6.22 28.82
N TYR A 192 8.41 4.95 28.57
CA TYR A 192 7.60 3.81 29.07
C TYR A 192 8.29 2.99 30.16
N LYS A 193 9.48 3.38 30.59
CA LYS A 193 10.19 2.73 31.73
C LYS A 193 9.31 2.70 32.97
N GLY A 194 9.05 1.49 33.46
CA GLY A 194 8.22 1.29 34.66
C GLY A 194 6.70 1.44 34.45
N LYS A 195 6.23 1.66 33.22
CA LYS A 195 4.80 1.76 32.88
C LYS A 195 4.19 0.44 32.41
N GLY A 196 4.94 -0.67 32.43
CA GLY A 196 4.46 -1.99 32.00
C GLY A 196 4.36 -2.19 30.50
N VAL A 197 4.95 -1.31 29.70
CA VAL A 197 5.03 -1.46 28.23
C VAL A 197 6.36 -2.10 27.84
N ASN A 198 6.29 -3.12 26.97
CA ASN A 198 7.43 -3.90 26.46
C ASN A 198 7.68 -3.67 24.98
#